data_0640b568d29ab071629cbc4339dbad4d
#
_entry.id   0640b568d29ab071629cbc4339dbad4d
#
_cell.length_a   1.000
_cell.length_b   1.000
_cell.length_c   1.000
_cell.angle_alpha   90.00
_cell.angle_beta   90.00
_cell.angle_gamma   90.00
#
_symmetry.space_group_name_H-M   'P 1'
#
loop_
_entity.id
_entity.type
_entity.pdbx_description
1 polymer ?
#
loop_
_entity_poly.entity_id
_entity_poly.type
_entity_poly.pdbx_seq_one_letter_code
_entity_poly.pdbx_strand_id
1 'polypeptide(L)'
;MAENDGVVYVVDYDIPAVPKIRMRFYREIRELLHKGEKYARYSTQSVLITNDEALAKSVYLIAKKYGRARIYRAHEIVYEVEPELVTPVTRLMAEARA
;
A
#
# COMPACT_ATOMS: atom_id res chain seq x y z
N MET A 1 -9.35 -8.97 19.56
CA MET A 1 -9.65 -9.19 18.68
C MET A 1 -9.92 -8.38 17.92
N ALA A 2 -9.80 -8.53 17.28
CA ALA A 2 -9.84 -7.55 16.61
C ALA A 2 -10.82 -7.59 15.63
N GLU A 3 -11.80 -6.88 15.85
CA GLU A 3 -12.79 -6.70 14.88
C GLU A 3 -12.22 -6.19 13.59
N ASN A 4 -11.05 -5.59 13.66
CA ASN A 4 -10.41 -5.03 12.46
C ASN A 4 -9.31 -5.90 11.91
N ASP A 5 -9.27 -7.15 12.35
CA ASP A 5 -8.27 -8.06 11.80
C ASP A 5 -8.41 -8.16 10.32
N GLY A 6 -7.33 -7.92 9.63
CA GLY A 6 -7.29 -8.04 8.18
C GLY A 6 -7.78 -6.82 7.43
N VAL A 7 -8.38 -5.85 8.10
CA VAL A 7 -8.83 -4.64 7.40
C VAL A 7 -7.66 -3.70 7.22
N VAL A 8 -7.41 -3.31 5.98
CA VAL A 8 -6.34 -2.39 5.65
C VAL A 8 -6.85 -1.34 4.67
N TYR A 9 -6.12 -0.26 4.60
CA TYR A 9 -6.39 0.83 3.67
C TYR A 9 -5.20 0.92 2.73
N VAL A 10 -5.49 0.95 1.45
CA VAL A 10 -4.47 0.97 0.40
C VAL A 10 -4.56 2.31 -0.30
N VAL A 11 -3.48 3.04 -0.30
CA VAL A 11 -3.39 4.30 -1.03
C VAL A 11 -2.48 4.07 -2.22
N ASP A 12 -3.07 4.17 -3.41
CA ASP A 12 -2.38 4.01 -4.68
C ASP A 12 -2.21 5.42 -5.24
N TYR A 13 -0.99 5.81 -5.52
CA TYR A 13 -0.72 7.18 -5.98
C TYR A 13 0.26 7.19 -7.14
N ASP A 14 0.12 8.24 -7.95
CA ASP A 14 0.99 8.45 -9.10
C ASP A 14 1.47 9.90 -9.02
N ILE A 15 2.72 10.07 -8.65
CA ILE A 15 3.33 11.38 -8.48
C ILE A 15 4.21 11.66 -9.70
N PRO A 16 4.09 12.84 -10.34
CA PRO A 16 4.89 13.13 -11.50
C PRO A 16 6.39 12.95 -11.25
N ALA A 17 7.09 12.50 -12.29
CA ALA A 17 8.53 12.23 -12.19
C ALA A 17 9.33 13.54 -12.28
N VAL A 18 8.98 14.50 -11.45
CA VAL A 18 9.69 15.77 -11.33
C VAL A 18 10.39 15.75 -9.98
N PRO A 19 11.72 15.80 -9.96
CA PRO A 19 12.45 15.62 -8.70
C PRO A 19 12.00 16.52 -7.55
N LYS A 20 11.72 17.78 -7.83
CA LYS A 20 11.26 18.70 -6.79
C LYS A 20 9.93 18.28 -6.20
N ILE A 21 9.01 17.84 -7.05
CA ILE A 21 7.67 17.44 -6.63
C ILE A 21 7.77 16.17 -5.80
N ARG A 22 8.52 15.18 -6.28
CA ARG A 22 8.70 13.92 -5.57
C ARG A 22 9.37 14.12 -4.23
N MET A 23 10.38 14.99 -4.18
CA MET A 23 11.08 15.26 -2.95
C MET A 23 10.14 15.85 -1.89
N ARG A 24 9.29 16.79 -2.29
CA ARG A 24 8.32 17.41 -1.38
C ARG A 24 7.29 16.40 -0.90
N PHE A 25 6.78 15.59 -1.83
CA PHE A 25 5.79 14.57 -1.51
C PHE A 25 6.34 13.59 -0.48
N TYR A 26 7.49 12.99 -0.76
CA TYR A 26 8.06 11.98 0.12
C TYR A 26 8.51 12.56 1.45
N ARG A 27 8.91 13.83 1.47
CA ARG A 27 9.23 14.48 2.73
C ARG A 27 7.98 14.60 3.62
N GLU A 28 6.86 15.03 3.05
CA GLU A 28 5.62 15.14 3.81
C GLU A 28 5.16 13.77 4.30
N ILE A 29 5.28 12.75 3.45
CA ILE A 29 4.90 11.39 3.84
C ILE A 29 5.79 10.90 4.99
N ARG A 30 7.09 11.11 4.89
CA ARG A 30 8.00 10.68 5.96
C ARG A 30 7.71 11.40 7.28
N GLU A 31 7.41 12.67 7.23
CA GLU A 31 7.06 13.40 8.44
C GLU A 31 5.80 12.84 9.07
N LEU A 32 4.82 12.53 8.25
CA LEU A 32 3.57 11.96 8.71
C LEU A 32 3.80 10.58 9.34
N LEU A 33 4.54 9.73 8.67
CA LEU A 33 4.81 8.38 9.17
C LEU A 33 5.67 8.40 10.42
N HIS A 34 6.57 9.35 10.52
CA HIS A 34 7.44 9.46 11.68
C HIS A 34 6.67 9.82 12.95
N LYS A 35 5.59 10.58 12.81
CA LYS A 35 4.77 10.96 13.95
C LYS A 35 3.85 9.86 14.43
N GLY A 36 3.59 8.87 13.59
CA GLY A 36 2.64 7.83 13.92
C GLY A 36 3.32 6.53 14.26
N GLU A 37 2.87 5.89 15.32
CA GLU A 37 3.33 4.56 15.66
C GLU A 37 2.35 3.55 15.12
N LYS A 38 1.95 3.72 13.87
CA LYS A 38 0.93 2.89 13.26
C LYS A 38 1.55 1.97 12.24
N TYR A 39 0.88 0.83 12.03
CA TYR A 39 1.30 -0.07 10.98
C TYR A 39 1.12 0.60 9.63
N ALA A 40 2.19 0.65 8.88
CA ALA A 40 2.15 1.15 7.51
C ALA A 40 3.35 0.61 6.77
N ARG A 41 3.16 0.27 5.51
CA ARG A 41 4.25 -0.21 4.69
C ARG A 41 3.99 0.16 3.24
N TYR A 42 5.07 0.28 2.49
CA TYR A 42 4.98 0.40 1.05
C TYR A 42 4.94 -0.98 0.45
N SER A 43 3.93 -1.23 -0.38
CA SER A 43 3.92 -2.44 -1.18
C SER A 43 4.84 -2.25 -2.39
N THR A 44 4.81 -1.03 -2.94
CA THR A 44 5.74 -0.60 -3.98
C THR A 44 6.05 0.86 -3.69
N GLN A 45 6.79 1.51 -4.59
CA GLN A 45 7.07 2.93 -4.43
C GLN A 45 5.83 3.81 -4.57
N SER A 46 4.75 3.26 -5.12
CA SER A 46 3.54 4.02 -5.37
C SER A 46 2.32 3.48 -4.64
N VAL A 47 2.52 2.56 -3.71
CA VAL A 47 1.40 1.97 -2.96
C VAL A 47 1.77 1.88 -1.49
N LEU A 48 0.95 2.49 -0.65
CA LEU A 48 1.14 2.43 0.79
C LEU A 48 -0.05 1.71 1.40
N ILE A 49 0.22 0.79 2.32
CA ILE A 49 -0.80 0.00 3.00
C ILE A 49 -0.69 0.27 4.49
N THR A 50 -1.82 0.55 5.12
CA THR A 50 -1.86 0.80 6.55
C THR A 50 -3.18 0.29 7.14
N ASN A 51 -3.17 -0.04 8.40
CA ASN A 51 -4.40 -0.38 9.10
C ASN A 51 -5.05 0.83 9.78
N ASP A 52 -4.46 2.00 9.63
CA ASP A 52 -4.96 3.22 10.25
C ASP A 52 -5.67 4.07 9.20
N GLU A 53 -6.97 4.18 9.31
CA GLU A 53 -7.79 4.93 8.35
C GLU A 53 -7.40 6.40 8.30
N ALA A 54 -7.14 7.02 9.43
CA ALA A 54 -6.78 8.44 9.47
C ALA A 54 -5.46 8.67 8.74
N LEU A 55 -4.49 7.78 8.95
CA LEU A 55 -3.21 7.86 8.26
C LEU A 55 -3.40 7.70 6.75
N ALA A 56 -4.21 6.73 6.34
CA ALA A 56 -4.47 6.50 4.92
C ALA A 56 -5.10 7.74 4.27
N LYS A 57 -6.08 8.33 4.92
CA LYS A 57 -6.72 9.54 4.41
C LYS A 57 -5.73 10.70 4.30
N SER A 58 -4.85 10.84 5.28
CA SER A 58 -3.83 11.89 5.25
C SER A 58 -2.86 11.69 4.09
N VAL A 59 -2.41 10.45 3.89
CA VAL A 59 -1.52 10.14 2.76
C VAL A 59 -2.23 10.41 1.44
N TYR A 60 -3.50 10.00 1.33
CA TYR A 60 -4.29 10.23 0.14
C TYR A 60 -4.38 11.73 -0.18
N LEU A 61 -4.67 12.55 0.83
CA LEU A 61 -4.80 13.99 0.61
C LEU A 61 -3.47 14.63 0.22
N ILE A 62 -2.37 14.19 0.83
CA ILE A 62 -1.05 14.68 0.44
C ILE A 62 -0.75 14.28 -1.01
N ALA A 63 -1.05 13.04 -1.36
CA ALA A 63 -0.79 12.58 -2.73
C ALA A 63 -1.61 13.35 -3.75
N LYS A 64 -2.86 13.65 -3.42
CA LYS A 64 -3.73 14.44 -4.32
C LYS A 64 -3.19 15.84 -4.52
N LYS A 65 -2.43 16.34 -3.57
CA LYS A 65 -1.85 17.68 -3.69
C LYS A 65 -0.75 17.71 -4.76
N TYR A 66 -0.05 16.60 -4.96
CA TYR A 66 1.08 16.54 -5.88
C TYR A 66 0.83 15.73 -7.14
N GLY A 67 -0.19 14.89 -7.15
CA GLY A 67 -0.46 14.03 -8.30
C GLY A 67 -1.82 13.38 -8.22
N ARG A 68 -1.90 12.13 -8.64
CA ARG A 68 -3.14 11.36 -8.60
C ARG A 68 -3.08 10.36 -7.45
N ALA A 69 -4.25 10.07 -6.89
CA ALA A 69 -4.31 9.09 -5.83
C ALA A 69 -5.69 8.46 -5.75
N ARG A 70 -5.72 7.23 -5.27
CA ARG A 70 -6.94 6.50 -4.94
C ARG A 70 -6.74 5.86 -3.58
N ILE A 71 -7.83 5.70 -2.86
CA ILE A 71 -7.78 5.04 -1.56
C ILE A 71 -8.82 3.94 -1.56
N TYR A 72 -8.44 2.78 -1.06
CA TYR A 72 -9.29 1.62 -0.99
C TYR A 72 -9.31 1.08 0.43
N ARG A 73 -10.44 0.54 0.82
CA ARG A 73 -10.49 -0.30 2.02
C ARG A 73 -10.52 -1.74 1.55
N ALA A 74 -9.65 -2.56 2.10
CA ALA A 74 -9.49 -3.92 1.66
C ALA A 74 -9.31 -4.85 2.84
N HIS A 75 -9.37 -6.13 2.57
CA HIS A 75 -9.13 -7.14 3.58
C HIS A 75 -7.83 -7.83 3.21
N GLU A 76 -6.84 -7.69 4.07
CA GLU A 76 -5.57 -8.35 3.84
C GLU A 76 -5.66 -9.79 4.30
N ILE A 77 -5.30 -10.71 3.44
CA ILE A 77 -5.30 -12.12 3.76
C ILE A 77 -3.86 -12.61 3.69
N VAL A 78 -3.41 -13.22 4.79
CA VAL A 78 -2.06 -13.75 4.85
C VAL A 78 -2.18 -15.26 4.86
N TYR A 79 -1.55 -15.90 3.88
CA TYR A 79 -1.52 -17.34 3.81
C TYR A 79 -0.13 -17.84 4.14
N GLU A 80 -0.07 -18.88 4.97
CA GLU A 80 1.16 -19.62 5.16
C GLU A 80 1.01 -20.87 4.30
N VAL A 81 1.68 -20.88 3.15
CA VAL A 81 1.55 -21.97 2.19
C VAL A 81 2.85 -22.73 2.11
N GLU A 82 2.76 -24.05 2.21
CA GLU A 82 3.92 -24.90 2.08
C GLU A 82 4.49 -24.78 0.66
N PRO A 83 5.81 -24.82 0.51
CA PRO A 83 6.42 -24.68 -0.82
C PRO A 83 5.89 -25.67 -1.84
N GLU A 84 5.56 -26.88 -1.40
CA GLU A 84 5.03 -27.90 -2.28
C GLU A 84 3.69 -27.51 -2.90
N LEU A 85 2.93 -26.67 -2.21
CA LEU A 85 1.62 -26.22 -2.70
C LEU A 85 1.75 -25.04 -3.63
N VAL A 86 2.81 -24.26 -3.46
CA VAL A 86 3.03 -23.08 -4.31
C VAL A 86 3.35 -23.47 -5.74
N THR A 87 4.15 -24.52 -5.91
CA THR A 87 4.60 -24.95 -7.23
C THR A 87 3.46 -25.30 -8.19
N PRO A 88 2.46 -26.10 -7.77
CA PRO A 88 1.33 -26.40 -8.66
C PRO A 88 0.54 -25.14 -9.05
N VAL A 89 0.34 -24.23 -8.13
CA VAL A 89 -0.38 -22.99 -8.44
C VAL A 89 0.40 -22.16 -9.44
N THR A 90 1.70 -22.03 -9.25
CA THR A 90 2.54 -21.26 -10.15
C THR A 90 2.50 -21.87 -11.56
N ARG A 91 2.56 -23.19 -11.66
CA ARG A 91 2.49 -23.86 -12.94
C ARG A 91 1.17 -23.60 -13.64
N LEU A 92 0.06 -23.68 -12.90
CA LEU A 92 -1.25 -23.44 -13.46
C LEU A 92 -1.37 -22.04 -14.01
N MET A 93 -0.86 -21.06 -13.29
CA MET A 93 -0.90 -19.68 -13.74
C MET A 93 -0.04 -19.48 -14.99
N ALA A 94 1.10 -20.14 -15.08
CA ALA A 94 1.95 -20.07 -16.26
C ALA A 94 1.26 -20.65 -17.47
N GLU A 95 0.57 -21.78 -17.31
CA GLU A 95 -0.18 -22.40 -18.39
C GLU A 95 -1.33 -21.52 -18.85
N ALA A 96 -1.99 -20.84 -17.92
CA ALA A 96 -3.10 -19.97 -18.28
C ALA A 96 -2.65 -18.76 -19.11
N ARG A 97 -1.38 -18.38 -18.97
CA ARG A 97 -0.83 -17.25 -19.73
C ARG A 97 -0.27 -17.66 -21.09
N ALA A 98 -0.03 -18.94 -21.24
CA ALA A 98 0.47 -19.44 -22.52
C ALA A 98 -0.67 -19.57 -23.52
#